data_70866d84d49d869bd7e56bfa46bb30b0
#
_entry.id   70866d84d49d869bd7e56bfa46bb30b0
#
_cell.length_a   1.000
_cell.length_b   1.000
_cell.length_c   1.000
_cell.angle_alpha   90.00
_cell.angle_beta   90.00
_cell.angle_gamma   90.00
#
_symmetry.space_group_name_H-M   'P 1'
#
loop_
_entity.id
_entity.type
_entity.pdbx_description
1 polymer ?
#
loop_
_entity_poly.entity_id
_entity_poly.type
_entity_poly.pdbx_seq_one_letter_code
_entity_poly.pdbx_strand_id
1 'polypeptide(L)'
;MISLVYRSRLYRELLDKYVKPGDVVIEIGPHVGSATKLYFGRTKLTVAVDIGVQSEAAFRKLGENSSNLFFLRDDARSFDAVKAVLEKTQRCDVLAVDLGGGRFADTVFKVWAVWSGVFRPRVSVVRNRSIAEFVQKAKVEDAALLGEFPDDGWLSMWGRTVPSRLKEQLDEFSFWVDPSGIKKV
;
A
#
# COMPACT_ATOMS: atom_id res chain seq x y z
N MET A 1 -6.98 -5.70 -10.22
CA MET A 1 -5.84 -6.62 -10.42
C MET A 1 -4.80 -6.44 -9.31
N ILE A 2 -4.26 -7.55 -8.78
CA ILE A 2 -3.18 -7.55 -7.78
C ILE A 2 -1.93 -8.15 -8.41
N SER A 3 -0.84 -7.39 -8.46
CA SER A 3 0.45 -7.81 -9.03
C SER A 3 1.48 -8.01 -7.92
N LEU A 4 2.00 -9.24 -7.78
CA LEU A 4 3.03 -9.58 -6.82
C LEU A 4 4.39 -9.64 -7.50
N VAL A 5 5.37 -8.92 -6.96
CA VAL A 5 6.74 -8.90 -7.47
C VAL A 5 7.75 -8.94 -6.34
N TYR A 6 9.01 -9.27 -6.66
CA TYR A 6 10.11 -9.16 -5.71
C TYR A 6 11.23 -8.25 -6.21
N ARG A 7 11.58 -8.31 -7.50
CA ARG A 7 12.65 -7.51 -8.06
C ARG A 7 12.26 -6.03 -8.13
N SER A 8 13.05 -5.14 -7.53
CA SER A 8 12.82 -3.69 -7.54
C SER A 8 12.71 -3.11 -8.95
N ARG A 9 13.44 -3.65 -9.92
CA ARG A 9 13.34 -3.24 -11.32
C ARG A 9 11.95 -3.52 -11.88
N LEU A 10 11.45 -4.75 -11.72
CA LEU A 10 10.12 -5.14 -12.21
C LEU A 10 9.01 -4.36 -11.49
N TYR A 11 9.17 -4.10 -10.18
CA TYR A 11 8.24 -3.25 -9.42
C TYR A 11 8.09 -1.87 -10.08
N ARG A 12 9.20 -1.22 -10.41
CA ARG A 12 9.20 0.09 -11.09
C ARG A 12 8.59 0.03 -12.48
N GLU A 13 8.94 -0.99 -13.28
CA GLU A 13 8.39 -1.20 -14.62
C GLU A 13 6.87 -1.40 -14.59
N LEU A 14 6.34 -2.11 -13.58
CA LEU A 14 4.90 -2.30 -13.41
C LEU A 14 4.19 -1.02 -12.97
N LEU A 15 4.77 -0.23 -12.07
CA LEU A 15 4.21 1.06 -11.70
C LEU A 15 4.19 2.01 -12.91
N ASP A 16 5.27 2.07 -13.67
CA ASP A 16 5.30 2.88 -14.89
C ASP A 16 4.25 2.43 -15.90
N LYS A 17 4.03 1.12 -16.03
CA LYS A 17 3.01 0.54 -16.93
C LYS A 17 1.58 0.80 -16.48
N TYR A 18 1.29 0.64 -15.18
CA TYR A 18 -0.09 0.64 -14.69
C TYR A 18 -0.62 2.01 -14.28
N VAL A 19 0.26 2.95 -13.92
CA VAL A 19 -0.13 4.32 -13.63
C VAL A 19 -0.44 5.06 -14.94
N LYS A 20 -1.68 5.52 -15.07
CA LYS A 20 -2.17 6.26 -16.22
C LYS A 20 -2.15 7.76 -15.97
N PRO A 21 -2.16 8.59 -17.00
CA PRO A 21 -2.37 10.02 -16.84
C PRO A 21 -3.68 10.32 -16.10
N GLY A 22 -3.60 11.20 -15.08
CA GLY A 22 -4.75 11.57 -14.26
C GLY A 22 -5.09 10.63 -13.11
N ASP A 23 -4.37 9.51 -12.94
CA ASP A 23 -4.57 8.59 -11.82
C ASP A 23 -4.24 9.26 -10.46
N VAL A 24 -4.92 8.81 -9.42
CA VAL A 24 -4.53 9.00 -8.02
C VAL A 24 -3.74 7.77 -7.59
N VAL A 25 -2.50 7.99 -7.12
CA VAL A 25 -1.59 6.93 -6.68
C VAL A 25 -1.30 7.08 -5.20
N ILE A 26 -1.37 5.97 -4.47
CA ILE A 26 -0.84 5.88 -3.10
C ILE A 26 0.35 4.92 -3.13
N GLU A 27 1.53 5.40 -2.74
CA GLU A 27 2.75 4.59 -2.65
C GLU A 27 3.22 4.50 -1.19
N ILE A 28 3.28 3.29 -0.67
CA ILE A 28 3.71 2.97 0.69
C ILE A 28 5.11 2.39 0.65
N GLY A 29 6.05 3.01 1.38
CA GLY A 29 7.46 2.64 1.40
C GLY A 29 8.24 3.09 0.16
N PRO A 30 8.04 4.32 -0.36
CA PRO A 30 8.71 4.81 -1.57
C PRO A 30 10.22 5.01 -1.40
N HIS A 31 10.73 4.98 -0.17
CA HIS A 31 12.11 5.25 0.16
C HIS A 31 12.55 6.62 -0.42
N VAL A 32 13.55 6.68 -1.29
CA VAL A 32 14.01 7.93 -1.94
C VAL A 32 13.26 8.26 -3.24
N GLY A 33 12.10 7.67 -3.48
CA GLY A 33 11.23 7.98 -4.61
C GLY A 33 11.74 7.48 -5.97
N SER A 34 12.55 6.41 -5.99
CA SER A 34 13.09 5.88 -7.25
C SER A 34 12.02 5.32 -8.18
N ALA A 35 10.92 4.81 -7.65
CA ALA A 35 9.76 4.41 -8.43
C ALA A 35 8.86 5.62 -8.73
N THR A 36 8.56 6.43 -7.72
CA THR A 36 7.71 7.62 -7.80
C THR A 36 8.09 8.53 -8.95
N LYS A 37 9.40 8.77 -9.16
CA LYS A 37 9.95 9.61 -10.23
C LYS A 37 9.51 9.22 -11.65
N LEU A 38 9.16 7.95 -11.86
CA LEU A 38 8.80 7.46 -13.20
C LEU A 38 7.38 7.86 -13.61
N TYR A 39 6.50 8.16 -12.64
CA TYR A 39 5.08 8.33 -12.95
C TYR A 39 4.42 9.57 -12.33
N PHE A 40 4.95 10.14 -11.24
CA PHE A 40 4.24 11.21 -10.51
C PHE A 40 3.91 12.43 -11.38
N GLY A 41 4.76 12.77 -12.35
CA GLY A 41 4.55 13.90 -13.24
C GLY A 41 3.30 13.81 -14.13
N ARG A 42 2.71 12.60 -14.26
CA ARG A 42 1.49 12.39 -15.06
C ARG A 42 0.24 12.10 -14.22
N THR A 43 0.39 11.99 -12.90
CA THR A 43 -0.73 11.72 -11.99
C THR A 43 -1.53 12.98 -11.66
N LYS A 44 -2.80 12.80 -11.30
CA LYS A 44 -3.60 13.84 -10.67
C LYS A 44 -3.11 14.12 -9.25
N LEU A 45 -2.78 13.06 -8.52
CA LEU A 45 -2.24 13.11 -7.17
C LEU A 45 -1.39 11.87 -6.91
N THR A 46 -0.20 12.06 -6.38
CA THR A 46 0.60 11.00 -5.78
C THR A 46 0.75 11.27 -4.29
N VAL A 47 0.28 10.32 -3.48
CA VAL A 47 0.48 10.31 -2.02
C VAL A 47 1.54 9.27 -1.71
N ALA A 48 2.64 9.70 -1.12
CA ALA A 48 3.75 8.85 -0.70
C ALA A 48 3.82 8.80 0.82
N VAL A 49 3.85 7.59 1.40
CA VAL A 49 3.89 7.37 2.86
C VAL A 49 5.13 6.59 3.22
N ASP A 50 6.00 7.16 4.07
CA ASP A 50 7.22 6.50 4.54
C ASP A 50 7.63 7.03 5.91
N ILE A 51 8.17 6.17 6.76
CA ILE A 51 8.66 6.55 8.09
C ILE A 51 10.10 7.12 8.06
N GLY A 52 10.83 6.90 6.98
CA GLY A 52 12.26 7.22 6.86
C GLY A 52 12.55 8.72 6.77
N VAL A 53 13.49 9.21 7.57
CA VAL A 53 13.97 10.61 7.51
C VAL A 53 14.58 10.93 6.14
N GLN A 54 15.32 9.97 5.57
CA GLN A 54 15.91 10.11 4.22
C GLN A 54 14.85 10.23 3.13
N SER A 55 13.69 9.59 3.33
CA SER A 55 12.55 9.69 2.42
C SER A 55 11.98 11.11 2.41
N GLU A 56 11.81 11.72 3.58
CA GLU A 56 11.32 13.10 3.72
C GLU A 56 12.19 14.11 2.95
N ALA A 57 13.51 14.04 3.12
CA ALA A 57 14.45 14.92 2.42
C ALA A 57 14.39 14.73 0.88
N ALA A 58 14.29 13.47 0.42
CA ALA A 58 14.19 13.15 -0.99
C ALA A 58 12.88 13.65 -1.61
N PHE A 59 11.75 13.48 -0.90
CA PHE A 59 10.44 13.91 -1.38
C PHE A 59 10.23 15.42 -1.31
N ARG A 60 10.83 16.11 -0.34
CA ARG A 60 10.87 17.57 -0.32
C ARG A 60 11.49 18.11 -1.62
N LYS A 61 12.67 17.58 -1.99
CA LYS A 61 13.34 17.97 -3.24
C LYS A 61 12.54 17.58 -4.48
N LEU A 62 11.92 16.39 -4.48
CA LEU A 62 11.13 15.92 -5.62
C LEU A 62 9.88 16.76 -5.84
N GLY A 63 9.25 17.25 -4.75
CA GLY A 63 8.02 18.01 -4.75
C GLY A 63 8.18 19.52 -4.88
N GLU A 64 9.41 20.08 -4.89
CA GLU A 64 9.66 21.54 -4.88
C GLU A 64 8.88 22.30 -5.95
N ASN A 65 8.62 21.68 -7.11
CA ASN A 65 7.91 22.32 -8.22
C ASN A 65 6.64 21.54 -8.62
N SER A 66 6.04 20.78 -7.69
CA SER A 66 4.91 19.90 -8.00
C SER A 66 3.80 20.04 -6.98
N SER A 67 2.62 20.42 -7.42
CA SER A 67 1.42 20.51 -6.58
C SER A 67 0.67 19.18 -6.43
N ASN A 68 1.02 18.19 -7.22
CA ASN A 68 0.39 16.87 -7.26
C ASN A 68 1.13 15.77 -6.50
N LEU A 69 2.20 16.11 -5.77
CA LEU A 69 2.96 15.19 -4.93
C LEU A 69 2.81 15.58 -3.46
N PHE A 70 2.21 14.69 -2.67
CA PHE A 70 2.08 14.83 -1.23
C PHE A 70 2.88 13.73 -0.54
N PHE A 71 3.77 14.10 0.37
CA PHE A 71 4.54 13.18 1.18
C PHE A 71 4.08 13.24 2.64
N LEU A 72 3.76 12.07 3.20
CA LEU A 72 3.44 11.89 4.60
C LEU A 72 4.56 11.08 5.26
N ARG A 73 5.25 11.70 6.22
CA ARG A 73 6.19 10.98 7.07
C ARG A 73 5.43 10.38 8.24
N ASP A 74 5.02 9.11 8.09
CA ASP A 74 4.29 8.40 9.12
C ASP A 74 4.44 6.89 8.94
N ASP A 75 4.02 6.13 9.94
CA ASP A 75 3.98 4.68 9.87
C ASP A 75 2.71 4.21 9.16
N ALA A 76 2.86 3.61 7.99
CA ALA A 76 1.73 3.09 7.23
C ALA A 76 0.90 2.02 7.95
N ARG A 77 1.39 1.50 9.09
CA ARG A 77 0.65 0.58 9.97
C ARG A 77 -0.28 1.33 10.93
N SER A 78 -0.13 2.64 11.08
CA SER A 78 -0.93 3.44 12.01
C SER A 78 -2.27 3.85 11.40
N PHE A 79 -3.26 3.99 12.27
CA PHE A 79 -4.57 4.54 11.89
C PHE A 79 -4.46 6.02 11.49
N ASP A 80 -3.58 6.76 12.15
CA ASP A 80 -3.40 8.19 11.89
C ASP A 80 -2.84 8.43 10.49
N ALA A 81 -1.94 7.57 10.00
CA ALA A 81 -1.48 7.62 8.61
C ALA A 81 -2.63 7.43 7.61
N VAL A 82 -3.51 6.46 7.86
CA VAL A 82 -4.70 6.23 7.00
C VAL A 82 -5.63 7.43 7.02
N LYS A 83 -5.91 8.01 8.22
CA LYS A 83 -6.75 9.21 8.35
C LYS A 83 -6.16 10.40 7.62
N ALA A 84 -4.86 10.67 7.79
CA ALA A 84 -4.18 11.77 7.14
C ALA A 84 -4.25 11.67 5.61
N VAL A 85 -4.17 10.45 5.07
CA VAL A 85 -4.33 10.25 3.61
C VAL A 85 -5.79 10.36 3.18
N LEU A 86 -6.75 9.94 4.00
CA LEU A 86 -8.19 10.13 3.71
C LEU A 86 -8.59 11.61 3.62
N GLU A 87 -7.89 12.51 4.31
CA GLU A 87 -8.06 13.96 4.17
C GLU A 87 -7.59 14.48 2.80
N LYS A 88 -6.70 13.77 2.12
CA LYS A 88 -6.18 14.15 0.80
C LYS A 88 -6.96 13.49 -0.34
N THR A 89 -7.37 12.25 -0.15
CA THR A 89 -8.13 11.49 -1.14
C THR A 89 -8.92 10.36 -0.47
N GLN A 90 -10.12 10.09 -0.97
CA GLN A 90 -10.97 9.00 -0.47
C GLN A 90 -10.87 7.72 -1.31
N ARG A 91 -10.08 7.75 -2.38
CA ARG A 91 -9.86 6.61 -3.28
C ARG A 91 -8.50 6.72 -3.94
N CYS A 92 -7.98 5.61 -4.45
CA CYS A 92 -6.85 5.63 -5.38
C CYS A 92 -7.10 4.70 -6.58
N ASP A 93 -6.40 4.95 -7.66
CA ASP A 93 -6.43 4.10 -8.85
C ASP A 93 -5.36 3.03 -8.79
N VAL A 94 -4.18 3.37 -8.24
CA VAL A 94 -3.05 2.45 -8.08
C VAL A 94 -2.51 2.54 -6.66
N LEU A 95 -2.49 1.39 -5.96
CA LEU A 95 -1.84 1.24 -4.66
C LEU A 95 -0.53 0.49 -4.84
N ALA A 96 0.58 1.11 -4.46
CA ALA A 96 1.91 0.53 -4.50
C ALA A 96 2.41 0.26 -3.07
N VAL A 97 2.94 -0.94 -2.80
CA VAL A 97 3.43 -1.32 -1.46
C VAL A 97 4.79 -1.98 -1.56
N ASP A 98 5.81 -1.34 -0.98
CA ASP A 98 7.19 -1.85 -0.87
C ASP A 98 7.76 -1.62 0.53
N LEU A 99 7.27 -2.37 1.51
CA LEU A 99 7.76 -2.30 2.89
C LEU A 99 8.91 -3.27 3.13
N GLY A 100 9.89 -2.82 3.92
CA GLY A 100 10.99 -3.66 4.40
C GLY A 100 11.84 -4.29 3.29
N GLY A 101 11.85 -3.73 2.08
CA GLY A 101 12.61 -4.26 0.96
C GLY A 101 12.09 -5.61 0.45
N GLY A 102 10.80 -5.88 0.58
CA GLY A 102 10.15 -7.12 0.15
C GLY A 102 10.21 -8.25 1.16
N ARG A 103 10.56 -7.95 2.42
CA ARG A 103 10.50 -8.86 3.59
C ARG A 103 9.20 -8.65 4.36
N PHE A 104 9.04 -9.33 5.49
CA PHE A 104 7.91 -9.18 6.43
C PHE A 104 6.55 -9.37 5.76
N ALA A 105 6.30 -10.58 5.28
CA ALA A 105 5.10 -10.93 4.51
C ALA A 105 3.78 -10.65 5.26
N ASP A 106 3.75 -10.94 6.55
CA ASP A 106 2.65 -10.66 7.47
C ASP A 106 2.30 -9.17 7.50
N THR A 107 3.30 -8.32 7.77
CA THR A 107 3.14 -6.87 7.80
C THR A 107 2.73 -6.31 6.43
N VAL A 108 3.40 -6.74 5.35
CA VAL A 108 3.08 -6.29 3.99
C VAL A 108 1.66 -6.66 3.60
N PHE A 109 1.24 -7.90 3.85
CA PHE A 109 -0.11 -8.35 3.53
C PHE A 109 -1.15 -7.57 4.33
N LYS A 110 -0.94 -7.38 5.64
CA LYS A 110 -1.87 -6.67 6.53
C LYS A 110 -2.01 -5.19 6.13
N VAL A 111 -0.89 -4.49 5.91
CA VAL A 111 -0.90 -3.10 5.43
C VAL A 111 -1.61 -3.00 4.08
N TRP A 112 -1.22 -3.81 3.09
CA TRP A 112 -1.89 -3.83 1.80
C TRP A 112 -3.40 -4.11 1.94
N ALA A 113 -3.78 -5.09 2.75
CA ALA A 113 -5.18 -5.47 2.92
C ALA A 113 -6.02 -4.33 3.52
N VAL A 114 -5.49 -3.59 4.51
CA VAL A 114 -6.17 -2.43 5.11
C VAL A 114 -6.26 -1.28 4.10
N TRP A 115 -5.12 -0.86 3.54
CA TRP A 115 -5.08 0.27 2.63
C TRP A 115 -5.90 0.02 1.36
N SER A 116 -5.80 -1.18 0.78
CA SER A 116 -6.59 -1.52 -0.39
C SER A 116 -8.10 -1.59 -0.09
N GLY A 117 -8.49 -2.06 1.09
CA GLY A 117 -9.88 -2.09 1.52
C GLY A 117 -10.48 -0.70 1.74
N VAL A 118 -9.66 0.27 2.23
CA VAL A 118 -10.08 1.66 2.41
C VAL A 118 -10.18 2.41 1.08
N PHE A 119 -9.13 2.35 0.26
CA PHE A 119 -8.99 3.20 -0.93
C PHE A 119 -9.45 2.54 -2.25
N ARG A 120 -9.74 1.24 -2.24
CA ARG A 120 -10.30 0.44 -3.33
C ARG A 120 -9.61 0.65 -4.68
N PRO A 121 -8.30 0.35 -4.78
CA PRO A 121 -7.54 0.58 -6.00
C PRO A 121 -8.01 -0.32 -7.15
N ARG A 122 -7.95 0.19 -8.36
CA ARG A 122 -8.09 -0.61 -9.59
C ARG A 122 -6.93 -1.61 -9.72
N VAL A 123 -5.73 -1.19 -9.31
CA VAL A 123 -4.52 -2.01 -9.36
C VAL A 123 -3.75 -1.88 -8.05
N SER A 124 -3.31 -3.01 -7.50
CA SER A 124 -2.27 -3.05 -6.47
C SER A 124 -0.98 -3.65 -7.02
N VAL A 125 0.15 -3.01 -6.74
CA VAL A 125 1.48 -3.56 -7.01
C VAL A 125 2.19 -3.76 -5.68
N VAL A 126 2.38 -5.03 -5.29
CA VAL A 126 2.93 -5.39 -3.98
C VAL A 126 4.28 -6.07 -4.15
N ARG A 127 5.30 -5.52 -3.52
CA ARG A 127 6.64 -6.11 -3.55
C ARG A 127 6.88 -6.93 -2.30
N ASN A 128 6.74 -8.26 -2.42
CA ASN A 128 7.06 -9.19 -1.35
C ASN A 128 7.33 -10.59 -1.90
N ARG A 129 8.47 -11.18 -1.52
CA ARG A 129 8.87 -12.52 -1.99
C ARG A 129 8.02 -13.61 -1.39
N SER A 130 7.79 -13.58 -0.08
CA SER A 130 7.10 -14.66 0.63
C SER A 130 5.61 -14.73 0.29
N ILE A 131 4.97 -13.56 0.06
CA ILE A 131 3.59 -13.55 -0.44
C ILE A 131 3.52 -14.16 -1.85
N ALA A 132 4.46 -13.81 -2.72
CA ALA A 132 4.52 -14.40 -4.06
C ALA A 132 4.76 -15.92 -4.01
N GLU A 133 5.62 -16.38 -3.11
CA GLU A 133 5.86 -17.81 -2.86
C GLU A 133 4.61 -18.50 -2.31
N PHE A 134 3.91 -17.88 -1.36
CA PHE A 134 2.65 -18.41 -0.82
C PHE A 134 1.61 -18.61 -1.92
N VAL A 135 1.39 -17.62 -2.76
CA VAL A 135 0.42 -17.71 -3.87
C VAL A 135 0.77 -18.82 -4.86
N GLN A 136 2.07 -19.04 -5.11
CA GLN A 136 2.52 -20.13 -6.01
C GLN A 136 2.34 -21.53 -5.40
N LYS A 137 2.44 -21.66 -4.07
CA LYS A 137 2.32 -22.93 -3.35
C LYS A 137 0.91 -23.22 -2.88
N ALA A 138 0.07 -22.18 -2.73
CA ALA A 138 -1.28 -22.32 -2.23
C ALA A 138 -2.18 -22.98 -3.26
N LYS A 139 -3.04 -23.89 -2.79
CA LYS A 139 -4.14 -24.48 -3.55
C LYS A 139 -5.44 -24.20 -2.81
N VAL A 140 -6.42 -23.67 -3.50
CA VAL A 140 -7.76 -23.49 -2.95
C VAL A 140 -8.53 -24.80 -3.13
N GLU A 141 -8.81 -25.50 -2.04
CA GLU A 141 -9.52 -26.79 -2.05
C GLU A 141 -11.05 -26.61 -1.95
N ASP A 142 -11.52 -25.50 -1.43
CA ASP A 142 -12.94 -25.21 -1.33
C ASP A 142 -13.47 -24.66 -2.67
N ALA A 143 -14.26 -25.49 -3.35
CA ALA A 143 -14.85 -25.13 -4.64
C ALA A 143 -15.77 -23.88 -4.58
N ALA A 144 -16.38 -23.59 -3.42
CA ALA A 144 -17.19 -22.39 -3.25
C ALA A 144 -16.37 -21.09 -3.29
N LEU A 145 -15.07 -21.17 -2.98
CA LEU A 145 -14.13 -20.06 -3.04
C LEU A 145 -13.50 -19.88 -4.43
N LEU A 146 -13.70 -20.84 -5.34
CA LEU A 146 -13.24 -20.74 -6.73
C LEU A 146 -14.19 -19.90 -7.59
N GLY A 147 -15.15 -19.21 -6.98
CA GLY A 147 -16.04 -18.29 -7.65
C GLY A 147 -15.35 -17.14 -8.34
N GLU A 148 -16.08 -16.45 -9.18
CA GLU A 148 -15.62 -15.27 -9.88
C GLU A 148 -15.49 -14.10 -8.91
N PHE A 149 -14.26 -13.74 -8.57
CA PHE A 149 -13.97 -12.47 -7.93
C PHE A 149 -13.66 -11.41 -8.98
N PRO A 150 -14.09 -10.15 -8.78
CA PRO A 150 -13.69 -9.05 -9.66
C PRO A 150 -12.16 -8.95 -9.75
N ASP A 151 -11.64 -8.60 -10.93
CA ASP A 151 -10.19 -8.35 -11.13
C ASP A 151 -9.80 -6.95 -10.60
N ASP A 152 -10.07 -6.74 -9.33
CA ASP A 152 -9.78 -5.52 -8.60
C ASP A 152 -8.41 -5.56 -7.92
N GLY A 153 -7.88 -4.39 -7.53
CA GLY A 153 -6.64 -4.27 -6.77
C GLY A 153 -6.79 -4.49 -5.26
N TRP A 154 -7.91 -5.04 -4.80
CA TRP A 154 -8.25 -5.25 -3.39
C TRP A 154 -9.06 -6.53 -3.19
N LEU A 155 -9.17 -6.99 -1.95
CA LEU A 155 -9.96 -8.18 -1.61
C LEU A 155 -11.46 -7.81 -1.54
N SER A 156 -12.32 -8.82 -1.76
CA SER A 156 -13.77 -8.65 -1.64
C SER A 156 -14.18 -8.05 -0.28
N MET A 157 -15.33 -7.39 -0.26
CA MET A 157 -15.86 -6.73 0.94
C MET A 157 -16.30 -7.69 2.04
N TRP A 158 -16.22 -8.99 1.82
CA TRP A 158 -16.65 -9.97 2.80
C TRP A 158 -15.92 -9.77 4.14
N GLY A 159 -16.67 -9.56 5.20
CA GLY A 159 -16.12 -9.31 6.53
C GLY A 159 -15.58 -7.89 6.78
N ARG A 160 -15.60 -6.99 5.78
CA ARG A 160 -15.08 -5.61 5.89
C ARG A 160 -16.10 -4.52 5.62
N THR A 161 -17.38 -4.87 5.57
CA THR A 161 -18.44 -4.00 5.08
C THR A 161 -18.86 -2.89 6.03
N VAL A 162 -18.39 -2.89 7.28
CA VAL A 162 -18.83 -1.93 8.31
C VAL A 162 -17.66 -1.15 8.90
N PRO A 163 -17.81 0.17 9.08
CA PRO A 163 -16.76 1.03 9.67
C PRO A 163 -16.27 0.57 11.06
N SER A 164 -17.13 -0.05 11.88
CA SER A 164 -16.75 -0.60 13.17
C SER A 164 -15.71 -1.69 13.08
N ARG A 165 -15.81 -2.58 12.08
CA ARG A 165 -14.80 -3.63 11.85
C ARG A 165 -13.49 -3.10 11.30
N LEU A 166 -13.54 -2.02 10.54
CA LEU A 166 -12.32 -1.32 10.13
C LEU A 166 -11.58 -0.75 11.34
N LYS A 167 -12.32 -0.20 12.31
CA LYS A 167 -11.73 0.27 13.57
C LYS A 167 -11.05 -0.88 14.32
N GLU A 168 -11.73 -2.02 14.49
CA GLU A 168 -11.15 -3.19 15.15
C GLU A 168 -9.87 -3.67 14.45
N GLN A 169 -9.86 -3.70 13.11
CA GLN A 169 -8.69 -4.04 12.33
C GLN A 169 -7.53 -3.06 12.53
N LEU A 170 -7.83 -1.80 12.70
CA LEU A 170 -6.82 -0.74 12.89
C LEU A 170 -6.36 -0.68 14.34
N ASP A 171 -7.24 -0.92 15.32
CA ASP A 171 -6.88 -1.05 16.72
C ASP A 171 -5.88 -2.21 16.95
N GLU A 172 -5.96 -3.26 16.13
CA GLU A 172 -4.96 -4.32 16.10
C GLU A 172 -3.57 -3.83 15.67
N PHE A 173 -3.49 -2.81 14.82
CA PHE A 173 -2.22 -2.21 14.42
C PHE A 173 -1.55 -1.40 15.52
N SER A 174 -2.28 -0.80 16.46
CA SER A 174 -1.69 -0.06 17.57
C SER A 174 -0.77 -0.96 18.41
N PHE A 175 -1.12 -2.23 18.54
CA PHE A 175 -0.28 -3.24 19.19
C PHE A 175 1.05 -3.48 18.46
N TRP A 176 1.06 -3.38 17.13
CA TRP A 176 2.27 -3.60 16.30
C TRP A 176 3.15 -2.35 16.19
N VAL A 177 2.56 -1.18 16.32
CA VAL A 177 3.24 0.11 16.15
C VAL A 177 3.80 0.61 17.47
N ASP A 178 3.08 0.39 18.57
CA ASP A 178 3.49 0.77 19.93
C ASP A 178 3.61 -0.46 20.83
N PRO A 179 4.79 -1.12 20.83
CA PRO A 179 5.04 -2.24 21.73
C PRO A 179 5.24 -1.82 23.19
N SER A 180 5.11 -0.53 23.52
CA SER A 180 5.31 -0.03 24.91
C SER A 180 4.28 -0.63 25.89
N GLY A 181 3.13 -1.12 25.39
CA GLY A 181 2.16 -1.87 26.16
C GLY A 181 2.56 -3.33 26.48
N ILE A 182 3.59 -3.86 25.83
CA ILE A 182 4.11 -5.19 26.14
C ILE A 182 5.03 -5.06 27.35
N LYS A 183 4.52 -5.43 28.52
CA LYS A 183 5.40 -5.64 29.69
C LYS A 183 6.46 -6.66 29.27
N LYS A 184 7.73 -6.25 29.28
CA LYS A 184 8.84 -7.20 29.14
C LYS A 184 8.67 -8.25 30.23
N VAL A 185 8.37 -9.47 29.84
CA VAL A 185 8.40 -10.65 30.70
C VAL A 185 9.84 -10.99 31.01
#